data_d4680aea61838bdccee1da715c90fec0
#
_entry.id   d4680aea61838bdccee1da715c90fec0
#
_cell.length_a   1.000
_cell.length_b   1.000
_cell.length_c   1.000
_cell.angle_alpha   90.00
_cell.angle_beta   90.00
_cell.angle_gamma   90.00
#
_symmetry.space_group_name_H-M   'P 1'
#
loop_
_entity.id
_entity.type
_entity.pdbx_description
1 polymer ?
#
loop_
_entity_poly.entity_id
_entity_poly.type
_entity_poly.pdbx_seq_one_letter_code
_entity_poly.pdbx_strand_id
1 'polypeptide(L)'
;MCSSDLSSTEAEMKEKKARVEDALHATRAAVEEGIVPGGGVALLRAQRVLKNLKVGETDEQIGVEIIKRAVEEPIRMIVQNAGGEPSLVVEKVRGSKEDSFGYNAQTDTYENLVQAGVIDPTKVTRTALQNAASIASLLLTTEALIVEKKEDKPAAPAGPGGGMGGMY
;
A
#
# COMPACT_ATOMS: atom_id res chain seq x y z
N MET A 1 -10.37 -35.04 -14.84
CA MET A 1 -11.59 -34.42 -14.30
C MET A 1 -11.16 -33.01 -13.81
N CYS A 2 -11.39 -31.99 -14.63
CA CYS A 2 -11.16 -30.61 -14.21
C CYS A 2 -12.30 -30.24 -13.26
N SER A 3 -12.02 -30.16 -11.98
CA SER A 3 -12.90 -29.52 -11.03
C SER A 3 -12.84 -28.03 -11.30
N SER A 4 -13.81 -27.53 -12.05
CA SER A 4 -14.07 -26.11 -12.17
C SER A 4 -14.70 -25.66 -10.84
N ASP A 5 -13.90 -25.20 -9.90
CA ASP A 5 -14.40 -24.41 -8.79
C ASP A 5 -14.95 -23.10 -9.38
N LEU A 6 -16.19 -23.16 -9.81
CA LEU A 6 -16.99 -22.01 -10.14
C LEU A 6 -17.15 -21.23 -8.81
N SER A 7 -16.55 -20.05 -8.75
CA SER A 7 -16.80 -19.13 -7.66
C SER A 7 -18.31 -18.93 -7.55
N SER A 8 -18.86 -19.11 -6.35
CA SER A 8 -20.30 -19.18 -6.11
C SER A 8 -21.01 -17.84 -6.36
N THR A 9 -20.27 -16.73 -6.47
CA THR A 9 -20.83 -15.38 -6.70
C THR A 9 -20.05 -14.59 -7.73
N GLU A 10 -20.71 -13.66 -8.44
CA GLU A 10 -20.08 -12.72 -9.37
C GLU A 10 -19.00 -11.86 -8.70
N ALA A 11 -19.20 -11.52 -7.43
CA ALA A 11 -18.24 -10.75 -6.64
C ALA A 11 -16.92 -11.52 -6.42
N GLU A 12 -17.00 -12.80 -6.06
CA GLU A 12 -15.82 -13.67 -5.91
C GLU A 12 -15.06 -13.87 -7.21
N MET A 13 -15.78 -13.98 -8.32
CA MET A 13 -15.17 -14.11 -9.65
C MET A 13 -14.40 -12.84 -10.01
N LYS A 14 -14.96 -11.67 -9.77
CA LYS A 14 -14.30 -10.38 -9.99
C LYS A 14 -13.06 -10.23 -9.10
N GLU A 15 -13.15 -10.65 -7.85
CA GLU A 15 -12.01 -10.61 -6.93
C GLU A 15 -10.87 -11.54 -7.38
N LYS A 16 -11.19 -12.80 -7.74
CA LYS A 16 -10.19 -13.74 -8.25
C LYS A 16 -9.53 -13.24 -9.55
N LYS A 17 -10.31 -12.65 -10.45
CA LYS A 17 -9.80 -12.06 -11.69
C LYS A 17 -8.84 -10.92 -11.37
N ALA A 18 -9.22 -9.99 -10.48
CA ALA A 18 -8.38 -8.86 -10.09
C ALA A 18 -7.05 -9.33 -9.46
N ARG A 19 -7.07 -10.35 -8.60
CA ARG A 19 -5.85 -10.94 -8.03
C ARG A 19 -4.91 -11.54 -9.09
N VAL A 20 -5.45 -12.22 -10.10
CA VAL A 20 -4.64 -12.80 -11.19
C VAL A 20 -4.04 -11.68 -12.05
N GLU A 21 -4.81 -10.66 -12.38
CA GLU A 21 -4.33 -9.51 -13.14
C GLU A 21 -3.23 -8.76 -12.37
N ASP A 22 -3.41 -8.54 -11.08
CA ASP A 22 -2.41 -7.92 -10.20
C ASP A 22 -1.11 -8.73 -10.15
N ALA A 23 -1.20 -10.04 -9.94
CA ALA A 23 -0.04 -10.92 -9.95
C ALA A 23 0.72 -10.90 -11.30
N LEU A 24 -0.02 -10.83 -12.43
CA LEU A 24 0.59 -10.73 -13.75
C LEU A 24 1.34 -9.40 -13.94
N HIS A 25 0.73 -8.29 -13.54
CA HIS A 25 1.36 -6.97 -13.61
C HIS A 25 2.59 -6.88 -12.70
N ALA A 26 2.49 -7.38 -11.46
CA ALA A 26 3.61 -7.43 -10.54
C ALA A 26 4.78 -8.28 -11.09
N THR A 27 4.48 -9.43 -11.68
CA THR A 27 5.50 -10.29 -12.29
C THR A 27 6.22 -9.60 -13.45
N ARG A 28 5.49 -8.92 -14.33
CA ARG A 28 6.09 -8.15 -15.43
C ARG A 28 6.98 -7.03 -14.92
N ALA A 29 6.50 -6.27 -13.93
CA ALA A 29 7.30 -5.21 -13.30
C ALA A 29 8.57 -5.74 -12.64
N ALA A 30 8.51 -6.92 -12.01
CA ALA A 30 9.65 -7.58 -11.40
C ALA A 30 10.68 -8.05 -12.43
N VAL A 31 10.25 -8.51 -13.61
CA VAL A 31 11.16 -8.90 -14.70
C VAL A 31 11.90 -7.68 -15.27
N GLU A 32 11.24 -6.50 -15.30
CA GLU A 32 11.84 -5.28 -15.85
C GLU A 32 12.91 -4.65 -14.95
N GLU A 33 12.69 -4.55 -13.65
CA GLU A 33 13.57 -3.82 -12.73
C GLU A 33 14.01 -4.64 -11.50
N GLY A 34 13.68 -5.94 -11.46
CA GLY A 34 14.01 -6.79 -10.32
C GLY A 34 13.06 -6.63 -9.14
N ILE A 35 13.46 -7.20 -8.02
CA ILE A 35 12.68 -7.26 -6.78
C ILE A 35 13.44 -6.63 -5.62
N VAL A 36 12.70 -6.18 -4.63
CA VAL A 36 13.19 -5.68 -3.34
C VAL A 36 12.45 -6.37 -2.19
N PRO A 37 12.96 -6.32 -0.95
CA PRO A 37 12.20 -6.79 0.21
C PRO A 37 10.88 -6.04 0.32
N GLY A 38 9.78 -6.77 0.49
CA GLY A 38 8.44 -6.22 0.64
C GLY A 38 8.16 -5.65 2.03
N GLY A 39 6.88 -5.52 2.35
CA GLY A 39 6.46 -5.06 3.68
C GLY A 39 6.88 -3.62 4.03
N GLY A 40 7.17 -2.78 3.05
CA GLY A 40 7.65 -1.41 3.26
C GLY A 40 9.13 -1.30 3.64
N VAL A 41 9.85 -2.43 3.72
CA VAL A 41 11.26 -2.47 4.13
C VAL A 41 12.16 -1.77 3.13
N ALA A 42 11.92 -1.92 1.83
CA ALA A 42 12.71 -1.27 0.79
C ALA A 42 12.75 0.25 0.94
N LEU A 43 11.60 0.89 1.20
CA LEU A 43 11.51 2.33 1.43
C LEU A 43 12.21 2.75 2.73
N LEU A 44 12.07 1.97 3.81
CA LEU A 44 12.77 2.23 5.06
C LEU A 44 14.30 2.13 4.88
N ARG A 45 14.80 1.21 4.06
CA ARG A 45 16.22 1.10 3.72
C ARG A 45 16.71 2.27 2.87
N ALA A 46 15.90 2.74 1.92
CA ALA A 46 16.21 3.93 1.11
C ALA A 46 16.43 5.19 1.96
N GLN A 47 15.83 5.27 3.16
CA GLN A 47 16.07 6.36 4.12
C GLN A 47 17.55 6.55 4.49
N ARG A 48 18.38 5.50 4.37
CA ARG A 48 19.82 5.59 4.65
C ARG A 48 20.53 6.59 3.72
N VAL A 49 20.08 6.70 2.46
CA VAL A 49 20.63 7.66 1.50
C VAL A 49 20.31 9.09 1.94
N LEU A 50 19.11 9.32 2.47
CA LEU A 50 18.66 10.63 2.93
C LEU A 50 19.41 11.14 4.16
N LYS A 51 19.95 10.25 5.01
CA LYS A 51 20.73 10.64 6.18
C LYS A 51 22.00 11.42 5.84
N ASN A 52 22.58 11.11 4.70
CA ASN A 52 23.85 11.70 4.24
C ASN A 52 23.63 12.82 3.23
N LEU A 53 22.38 13.06 2.83
CA LEU A 53 22.04 14.12 1.89
C LEU A 53 22.07 15.47 2.62
N LYS A 54 23.05 16.29 2.27
CA LYS A 54 23.14 17.68 2.70
C LYS A 54 22.73 18.55 1.52
N VAL A 55 21.72 19.37 1.73
CA VAL A 55 21.24 20.37 0.78
C VAL A 55 21.65 21.77 1.28
N GLY A 56 21.71 22.74 0.37
CA GLY A 56 22.33 24.02 0.64
C GLY A 56 21.57 24.94 1.57
N GLU A 57 20.24 24.84 1.60
CA GLU A 57 19.39 25.76 2.37
C GLU A 57 18.61 25.04 3.47
N THR A 58 18.26 25.81 4.51
CA THR A 58 17.54 25.29 5.68
C THR A 58 16.17 24.70 5.30
N ASP A 59 15.45 25.35 4.39
CA ASP A 59 14.11 24.92 3.96
C ASP A 59 14.18 23.64 3.11
N GLU A 60 15.20 23.51 2.28
CA GLU A 60 15.46 22.26 1.54
C GLU A 60 15.76 21.11 2.51
N GLN A 61 16.50 21.37 3.58
CA GLN A 61 16.78 20.36 4.60
C GLN A 61 15.51 19.92 5.34
N ILE A 62 14.56 20.82 5.58
CA ILE A 62 13.24 20.49 6.12
C ILE A 62 12.50 19.56 5.16
N GLY A 63 12.54 19.83 3.84
CA GLY A 63 11.98 18.96 2.82
C GLY A 63 12.55 17.54 2.86
N VAL A 64 13.87 17.41 3.04
CA VAL A 64 14.53 16.09 3.20
C VAL A 64 14.00 15.34 4.45
N GLU A 65 13.82 16.03 5.57
CA GLU A 65 13.28 15.41 6.80
C GLU A 65 11.80 15.00 6.63
N ILE A 66 11.00 15.76 5.88
CA ILE A 66 9.62 15.38 5.52
C ILE A 66 9.61 14.07 4.73
N ILE A 67 10.42 13.97 3.67
CA ILE A 67 10.51 12.74 2.86
C ILE A 67 11.01 11.57 3.70
N LYS A 68 12.02 11.79 4.53
CA LYS A 68 12.56 10.77 5.42
C LYS A 68 11.51 10.19 6.37
N ARG A 69 10.60 11.01 6.87
CA ARG A 69 9.47 10.56 7.68
C ARG A 69 8.42 9.85 6.82
N ALA A 70 8.09 10.39 5.66
CA ALA A 70 7.06 9.85 4.78
C ALA A 70 7.38 8.42 4.30
N VAL A 71 8.63 8.09 4.02
CA VAL A 71 9.03 6.74 3.58
C VAL A 71 8.94 5.66 4.68
N GLU A 72 8.70 6.04 5.93
CA GLU A 72 8.39 5.12 7.02
C GLU A 72 6.91 4.71 7.06
N GLU A 73 6.02 5.53 6.52
CA GLU A 73 4.57 5.33 6.65
C GLU A 73 4.07 3.99 6.07
N PRO A 74 4.58 3.49 4.93
CA PRO A 74 4.12 2.20 4.41
C PRO A 74 4.32 1.04 5.38
N ILE A 75 5.49 0.89 5.99
CA ILE A 75 5.72 -0.18 6.98
C ILE A 75 4.90 0.06 8.26
N ARG A 76 4.76 1.31 8.70
CA ARG A 76 3.92 1.66 9.86
C ARG A 76 2.48 1.25 9.65
N MET A 77 1.92 1.55 8.49
CA MET A 77 0.53 1.21 8.15
C MET A 77 0.32 -0.31 8.09
N ILE A 78 1.25 -1.06 7.50
CA ILE A 78 1.19 -2.53 7.45
C ILE A 78 1.15 -3.11 8.86
N VAL A 79 2.05 -2.66 9.74
CA VAL A 79 2.13 -3.14 11.12
C VAL A 79 0.88 -2.77 11.91
N GLN A 80 0.38 -1.56 11.75
CA GLN A 80 -0.84 -1.10 12.41
C GLN A 80 -2.06 -1.92 11.98
N ASN A 81 -2.18 -2.22 10.68
CA ASN A 81 -3.26 -3.04 10.14
C ASN A 81 -3.17 -4.50 10.64
N ALA A 82 -1.97 -4.98 10.94
CA ALA A 82 -1.75 -6.28 11.57
C ALA A 82 -1.99 -6.28 13.09
N GLY A 83 -2.31 -5.12 13.69
CA GLY A 83 -2.52 -4.98 15.14
C GLY A 83 -1.24 -4.85 15.97
N GLY A 84 -0.09 -4.69 15.33
CA GLY A 84 1.21 -4.51 16.00
C GLY A 84 1.53 -3.06 16.36
N GLU A 85 2.66 -2.85 17.07
CA GLU A 85 3.16 -1.52 17.41
C GLU A 85 4.18 -1.04 16.37
N PRO A 86 3.83 -0.06 15.50
CA PRO A 86 4.66 0.33 14.37
C PRO A 86 6.04 0.87 14.76
N SER A 87 6.13 1.59 15.88
CA SER A 87 7.37 2.22 16.31
C SER A 87 8.44 1.19 16.67
N LEU A 88 8.05 0.13 17.35
CA LEU A 88 8.94 -0.96 17.73
C LEU A 88 9.46 -1.72 16.49
N VAL A 89 8.57 -1.99 15.54
CA VAL A 89 8.92 -2.70 14.32
C VAL A 89 9.89 -1.87 13.48
N VAL A 90 9.60 -0.60 13.26
CA VAL A 90 10.45 0.30 12.48
C VAL A 90 11.83 0.42 13.11
N GLU A 91 11.93 0.58 14.43
CA GLU A 91 13.21 0.66 15.14
C GLU A 91 14.02 -0.62 14.97
N LYS A 92 13.40 -1.77 15.17
CA LYS A 92 14.07 -3.08 15.06
C LYS A 92 14.54 -3.37 13.63
N VAL A 93 13.71 -3.10 12.63
CA VAL A 93 14.08 -3.27 11.23
C VAL A 93 15.20 -2.29 10.85
N ARG A 94 15.12 -1.02 11.24
CA ARG A 94 16.12 0.00 10.98
C ARG A 94 17.50 -0.35 11.59
N GLY A 95 17.50 -0.94 12.79
CA GLY A 95 18.71 -1.34 13.51
C GLY A 95 19.44 -2.52 12.89
N SER A 96 18.77 -3.33 12.08
CA SER A 96 19.39 -4.48 11.42
C SER A 96 20.34 -4.06 10.30
N LYS A 97 21.48 -4.77 10.21
CA LYS A 97 22.46 -4.59 9.12
C LYS A 97 22.08 -5.33 7.85
N GLU A 98 21.24 -6.32 7.96
CA GLU A 98 20.75 -7.14 6.84
C GLU A 98 19.65 -6.38 6.09
N ASP A 99 19.84 -6.17 4.80
CA ASP A 99 18.93 -5.38 3.98
C ASP A 99 17.58 -6.07 3.75
N SER A 100 17.55 -7.39 3.72
CA SER A 100 16.35 -8.20 3.54
C SER A 100 15.60 -8.49 4.84
N PHE A 101 16.17 -8.11 6.00
CA PHE A 101 15.54 -8.33 7.30
C PHE A 101 14.34 -7.39 7.47
N GLY A 102 13.19 -7.96 7.82
CA GLY A 102 11.96 -7.21 8.03
C GLY A 102 10.96 -7.94 8.92
N TYR A 103 9.78 -7.37 9.03
CA TYR A 103 8.65 -7.93 9.77
C TYR A 103 7.65 -8.53 8.78
N ASN A 104 7.36 -9.81 8.95
CA ASN A 104 6.31 -10.51 8.21
C ASN A 104 4.99 -10.41 8.99
N ALA A 105 4.09 -9.54 8.51
CA ALA A 105 2.81 -9.29 9.17
C ALA A 105 1.85 -10.48 9.12
N GLN A 106 2.06 -11.45 8.22
CA GLN A 106 1.22 -12.64 8.13
C GLN A 106 1.54 -13.66 9.24
N THR A 107 2.82 -13.77 9.60
CA THR A 107 3.30 -14.75 10.58
C THR A 107 3.67 -14.13 11.93
N ASP A 108 3.57 -12.79 12.04
CA ASP A 108 4.00 -12.00 13.22
C ASP A 108 5.47 -12.28 13.61
N THR A 109 6.34 -12.42 12.61
CA THR A 109 7.75 -12.78 12.84
C THR A 109 8.71 -11.83 12.14
N TYR A 110 9.94 -11.79 12.66
CA TYR A 110 11.04 -11.05 12.04
C TYR A 110 11.95 -12.05 11.33
N GLU A 111 12.10 -11.89 10.04
CA GLU A 111 12.85 -12.83 9.21
C GLU A 111 13.44 -12.17 7.96
N ASN A 112 14.17 -12.93 7.16
CA ASN A 112 14.59 -12.50 5.82
C ASN A 112 13.40 -12.56 4.87
N LEU A 113 12.85 -11.40 4.52
CA LEU A 113 11.64 -11.29 3.72
C LEU A 113 11.80 -11.83 2.29
N VAL A 114 13.00 -11.72 1.71
CA VAL A 114 13.26 -12.26 0.38
C VAL A 114 13.19 -13.78 0.39
N GLN A 115 13.77 -14.42 1.41
CA GLN A 115 13.70 -15.88 1.58
C GLN A 115 12.29 -16.36 1.92
N ALA A 116 11.55 -15.57 2.69
CA ALA A 116 10.15 -15.84 3.03
C ALA A 116 9.17 -15.59 1.86
N GLY A 117 9.65 -15.06 0.73
CA GLY A 117 8.80 -14.74 -0.43
C GLY A 117 7.98 -13.46 -0.29
N VAL A 118 8.27 -12.63 0.73
CA VAL A 118 7.65 -11.32 0.92
C VAL A 118 8.48 -10.29 0.15
N ILE A 119 8.13 -10.11 -1.11
CA ILE A 119 8.88 -9.31 -2.08
C ILE A 119 7.97 -8.34 -2.81
N ASP A 120 8.52 -7.19 -3.20
CA ASP A 120 7.86 -6.19 -4.03
C ASP A 120 8.65 -5.98 -5.33
N PRO A 121 7.98 -5.69 -6.47
CA PRO A 121 8.66 -5.25 -7.68
C PRO A 121 9.30 -3.87 -7.47
N THR A 122 10.57 -3.72 -7.80
CA THR A 122 11.30 -2.44 -7.67
C THR A 122 10.61 -1.31 -8.41
N LYS A 123 10.16 -1.59 -9.64
CA LYS A 123 9.46 -0.61 -10.50
C LYS A 123 8.20 -0.07 -9.82
N VAL A 124 7.40 -0.92 -9.17
CA VAL A 124 6.17 -0.52 -8.49
C VAL A 124 6.49 0.40 -7.31
N THR A 125 7.41 -0.02 -6.43
CA THR A 125 7.82 0.76 -5.25
C THR A 125 8.40 2.12 -5.64
N ARG A 126 9.26 2.16 -6.66
CA ARG A 126 9.86 3.39 -7.18
C ARG A 126 8.81 4.33 -7.79
N THR A 127 7.94 3.80 -8.65
CA THR A 127 6.91 4.60 -9.33
C THR A 127 5.89 5.14 -8.34
N ALA A 128 5.51 4.34 -7.32
CA ALA A 128 4.62 4.80 -6.26
C ALA A 128 5.19 6.02 -5.52
N LEU A 129 6.48 5.98 -5.16
CA LEU A 129 7.14 7.10 -4.50
C LEU A 129 7.22 8.34 -5.40
N GLN A 130 7.56 8.16 -6.69
CA GLN A 130 7.61 9.26 -7.67
C GLN A 130 6.25 9.93 -7.87
N ASN A 131 5.19 9.13 -8.02
CA ASN A 131 3.84 9.66 -8.20
C ASN A 131 3.35 10.38 -6.94
N ALA A 132 3.60 9.81 -5.76
CA ALA A 132 3.26 10.44 -4.50
C ALA A 132 3.97 11.79 -4.32
N ALA A 133 5.27 11.87 -4.62
CA ALA A 133 6.03 13.11 -4.56
C ALA A 133 5.51 14.15 -5.57
N SER A 134 5.16 13.73 -6.78
CA SER A 134 4.61 14.63 -7.82
C SER A 134 3.28 15.26 -7.36
N ILE A 135 2.36 14.45 -6.84
CA ILE A 135 1.06 14.95 -6.36
C ILE A 135 1.23 15.82 -5.11
N ALA A 136 2.09 15.42 -4.18
CA ALA A 136 2.37 16.22 -2.98
C ALA A 136 2.94 17.60 -3.33
N SER A 137 3.85 17.66 -4.31
CA SER A 137 4.42 18.93 -4.80
C SER A 137 3.35 19.85 -5.39
N LEU A 138 2.40 19.31 -6.14
CA LEU A 138 1.28 20.08 -6.66
C LEU A 138 0.40 20.61 -5.53
N LEU A 139 0.07 19.78 -4.54
CA LEU A 139 -0.75 20.20 -3.40
C LEU A 139 -0.09 21.30 -2.58
N LEU A 140 1.23 21.25 -2.40
CA LEU A 140 2.00 22.28 -1.68
C LEU A 140 1.98 23.64 -2.38
N THR A 141 1.78 23.68 -3.69
CA THR A 141 1.74 24.92 -4.49
C THR A 141 0.33 25.45 -4.72
N THR A 142 -0.71 24.76 -4.26
CA THR A 142 -2.12 25.17 -4.43
C THR A 142 -2.61 25.89 -3.18
N GLU A 143 -3.38 26.99 -3.39
CA GLU A 143 -4.05 27.71 -2.31
C GLU A 143 -5.41 27.14 -1.96
N ALA A 144 -6.08 26.49 -2.92
CA ALA A 144 -7.42 25.93 -2.76
C ALA A 144 -7.59 24.63 -3.56
N LEU A 145 -8.37 23.72 -3.02
CA LEU A 145 -8.77 22.48 -3.68
C LEU A 145 -10.29 22.52 -3.92
N ILE A 146 -10.68 22.34 -5.17
CA ILE A 146 -12.10 22.22 -5.54
C ILE A 146 -12.38 20.76 -5.82
N VAL A 147 -13.29 20.17 -5.05
CA VAL A 147 -13.68 18.77 -5.18
C VAL A 147 -15.20 18.65 -5.30
N GLU A 148 -15.64 17.62 -6.00
CA GLU A 148 -17.07 17.28 -6.02
C GLU A 148 -17.52 16.83 -4.63
N LYS A 149 -18.57 17.46 -4.11
CA LYS A 149 -19.22 17.01 -2.89
C LYS A 149 -20.04 15.76 -3.22
N LYS A 150 -19.75 14.65 -2.54
CA LYS A 150 -20.62 13.46 -2.63
C LYS A 150 -22.03 13.86 -2.21
N GLU A 151 -22.98 13.79 -3.14
CA GLU A 151 -24.40 13.86 -2.79
C GLU A 151 -24.79 12.55 -2.12
N ASP A 152 -25.33 12.64 -0.91
CA ASP A 152 -26.02 11.54 -0.28
C ASP A 152 -27.25 11.24 -1.14
N LYS A 153 -27.18 10.21 -2.00
CA LYS A 153 -28.36 9.76 -2.72
C LYS A 153 -29.41 9.40 -1.67
N PRO A 154 -30.58 10.07 -1.67
CA PRO A 154 -31.64 9.67 -0.76
C PRO A 154 -31.95 8.20 -0.99
N ALA A 155 -32.07 7.43 0.08
CA ALA A 155 -32.46 6.03 0.02
C ALA A 155 -33.71 5.94 -0.84
N ALA A 156 -33.69 5.09 -1.87
CA ALA A 156 -34.87 4.88 -2.72
C ALA A 156 -36.07 4.59 -1.82
N PRO A 157 -37.22 5.28 -1.99
CA PRO A 157 -38.38 5.03 -1.17
C PRO A 157 -38.73 3.55 -1.25
N ALA A 158 -38.86 2.92 -0.08
CA ALA A 158 -39.35 1.55 0.01
C ALA A 158 -40.68 1.49 -0.76
N GLY A 159 -40.69 0.72 -1.84
CA GLY A 159 -41.88 0.55 -2.65
C GLY A 159 -43.06 0.12 -1.77
N PRO A 160 -44.27 0.62 -2.07
CA PRO A 160 -45.44 0.27 -1.27
C PRO A 160 -45.63 -1.24 -1.29
N GLY A 161 -45.51 -1.84 -0.10
CA GLY A 161 -45.79 -3.26 0.10
C GLY A 161 -47.22 -3.54 -0.35
N GLY A 162 -47.34 -4.21 -1.49
CA GLY A 162 -48.61 -4.75 -1.96
C GLY A 162 -49.13 -5.81 -1.01
N GLY A 163 -49.87 -5.37 -0.01
CA GLY A 163 -50.79 -6.24 0.69
C GLY A 163 -51.93 -6.55 -0.22
N MET A 164 -52.04 -7.81 -0.62
CA MET A 164 -53.29 -8.33 -1.13
C MET A 164 -53.58 -9.64 -0.39
N GLY A 165 -54.33 -9.41 0.68
CA GLY A 165 -55.10 -10.48 1.26
C GLY A 165 -56.29 -10.79 0.39
N GLY A 166 -56.82 -11.97 0.46
CA GLY A 166 -58.16 -12.21 0.06
C GLY A 166 -58.42 -13.50 -0.64
N MET A 167 -58.90 -14.41 0.17
CA MET A 167 -60.20 -15.05 -0.04
C MET A 167 -60.36 -15.83 -1.35
N TYR A 168 -60.45 -17.03 -1.26
CA TYR A 168 -61.35 -18.15 -1.42
C TYR A 168 -60.59 -19.46 -1.47
#